data_7c4c75ee382f70962ee6812447dfb6fb
#
_entry.id   7c4c75ee382f70962ee6812447dfb6fb
#
_cell.length_a   1.000
_cell.length_b   1.000
_cell.length_c   1.000
_cell.angle_alpha   90.00
_cell.angle_beta   90.00
_cell.angle_gamma   90.00
#
_symmetry.space_group_name_H-M   'P 1'
#
loop_
_entity.id
_entity.type
_entity.pdbx_description
1 polymer ?
#
loop_
_entity_poly.entity_id
_entity_poly.type
_entity_poly.pdbx_seq_one_letter_code
_entity_poly.pdbx_strand_id
1 'polypeptide(L)'
;MKKKNKDKAAGVLFLADGGIKEIIFEGLHVTLEEMQKCVGGYVEFVYLEDDLVLVVNEEGLINNLPHNEIATKILSLEGKANIVGDVLLIGTNFIK
;
A
#
# COMPACT_ATOMS: atom_id res chain seq x y z
N MET A 1 14.96 25.00 2.03
CA MET A 1 14.50 24.39 1.98
C MET A 1 13.86 23.80 2.92
N LYS A 2 13.13 23.22 2.81
CA LYS A 2 12.43 22.74 3.62
C LYS A 2 12.62 21.44 3.87
N LYS A 3 12.51 20.95 4.90
CA LYS A 3 12.57 19.72 5.22
C LYS A 3 11.27 19.21 5.47
N LYS A 4 10.26 19.63 4.81
CA LYS A 4 8.99 19.25 5.03
C LYS A 4 8.84 17.85 4.91
N ASN A 5 8.23 17.10 5.67
CA ASN A 5 7.94 15.69 5.65
C ASN A 5 9.14 14.81 5.90
N LYS A 6 10.26 15.44 6.27
CA LYS A 6 11.41 14.69 6.52
C LYS A 6 11.25 13.71 7.66
N ASP A 7 10.45 14.04 8.65
CA ASP A 7 10.26 13.20 9.80
C ASP A 7 8.95 12.44 9.79
N LYS A 8 8.37 12.23 8.64
CA LYS A 8 7.10 11.54 8.54
C LYS A 8 7.17 10.44 7.50
N ALA A 9 6.47 9.36 7.78
CA ALA A 9 6.35 8.28 6.82
C ALA A 9 5.45 8.72 5.68
N ALA A 10 5.70 8.21 4.50
CA ALA A 10 4.90 8.54 3.33
C ALA A 10 4.76 7.31 2.44
N GLY A 11 3.73 7.26 1.65
CA GLY A 11 3.51 6.17 0.73
C GLY A 11 2.62 6.60 -0.41
N VAL A 12 2.33 5.65 -1.28
CA VAL A 12 1.46 5.90 -2.43
C VAL A 12 0.30 4.93 -2.36
N LEU A 13 -0.91 5.46 -2.43
CA LEU A 13 -2.10 4.63 -2.39
C LEU A 13 -2.62 4.50 -3.81
N PHE A 14 -2.69 3.26 -4.29
CA PHE A 14 -3.25 2.97 -5.59
C PHE A 14 -4.68 2.53 -5.38
N LEU A 15 -5.63 3.31 -5.88
CA LEU A 15 -7.03 3.01 -5.71
C LEU A 15 -7.49 2.06 -6.79
N ALA A 16 -8.42 1.18 -6.45
CA ALA A 16 -8.92 0.21 -7.41
C ALA A 16 -9.59 0.89 -8.60
N ASP A 17 -10.08 2.11 -8.43
CA ASP A 17 -10.72 2.84 -9.52
C ASP A 17 -9.69 3.50 -10.46
N GLY A 18 -8.42 3.32 -10.22
CA GLY A 18 -7.37 3.88 -11.05
C GLY A 18 -6.72 5.13 -10.49
N GLY A 19 -7.22 5.64 -9.37
CA GLY A 19 -6.65 6.84 -8.77
C GLY A 19 -5.32 6.53 -8.07
N ILE A 20 -4.48 7.53 -7.96
CA ILE A 20 -3.19 7.43 -7.28
C ILE A 20 -3.07 8.61 -6.35
N LYS A 21 -2.78 8.35 -5.09
CA LYS A 21 -2.65 9.40 -4.10
C LYS A 21 -1.39 9.25 -3.30
N GLU A 22 -0.72 10.35 -3.05
CA GLU A 22 0.40 10.34 -2.12
C GLU A 22 -0.17 10.53 -0.73
N ILE A 23 0.26 9.72 0.23
CA ILE A 23 -0.22 9.80 1.60
C ILE A 23 0.96 10.14 2.51
N ILE A 24 0.79 11.15 3.36
CA ILE A 24 1.78 11.50 4.36
C ILE A 24 1.17 11.13 5.71
N PHE A 25 1.85 10.29 6.46
CA PHE A 25 1.34 9.81 7.73
C PHE A 25 1.83 10.69 8.87
N GLU A 26 1.20 10.55 10.03
CA GLU A 26 1.52 11.42 11.14
C GLU A 26 2.89 11.19 11.75
N GLY A 27 3.34 9.97 11.83
CA GLY A 27 4.57 9.64 12.53
C GLY A 27 5.68 9.18 11.62
N LEU A 28 6.75 8.72 12.23
CA LEU A 28 7.88 8.16 11.50
C LEU A 28 7.58 6.80 10.90
N HIS A 29 6.59 6.14 11.45
CA HIS A 29 6.18 4.82 10.98
C HIS A 29 4.68 4.81 10.74
N VAL A 30 4.25 3.94 9.84
CA VAL A 30 2.84 3.77 9.55
C VAL A 30 2.27 2.77 10.53
N THR A 31 1.20 3.12 11.21
CA THR A 31 0.60 2.23 12.20
C THR A 31 -0.29 1.19 11.50
N LEU A 32 -0.57 0.12 12.22
CA LEU A 32 -1.48 -0.89 11.72
C LEU A 32 -2.85 -0.29 11.41
N GLU A 33 -3.34 0.57 12.28
CA GLU A 33 -4.63 1.22 12.06
C GLU A 33 -4.64 2.05 10.80
N GLU A 34 -3.56 2.77 10.54
CA GLU A 34 -3.46 3.57 9.33
C GLU A 34 -3.48 2.70 8.09
N MET A 35 -2.75 1.58 8.14
CA MET A 35 -2.72 0.66 7.02
C MET A 35 -4.08 0.03 6.78
N GLN A 36 -4.77 -0.33 7.86
CA GLN A 36 -6.09 -0.91 7.74
C GLN A 36 -7.08 0.07 7.13
N LYS A 37 -6.96 1.34 7.47
CA LYS A 37 -7.82 2.33 6.87
C LYS A 37 -7.56 2.46 5.38
N CYS A 38 -6.30 2.39 4.98
CA CYS A 38 -5.94 2.51 3.57
C CYS A 38 -6.55 1.40 2.73
N VAL A 39 -6.53 0.17 3.25
CA VAL A 39 -6.97 -0.97 2.45
C VAL A 39 -8.39 -1.43 2.79
N GLY A 40 -8.98 -0.86 3.83
CA GLY A 40 -10.37 -1.17 4.16
C GLY A 40 -10.59 -2.47 4.93
N GLY A 41 -9.58 -2.96 5.63
CA GLY A 41 -9.74 -4.20 6.39
C GLY A 41 -8.40 -4.71 6.88
N TYR A 42 -8.36 -5.97 7.24
CA TYR A 42 -7.12 -6.58 7.71
C TYR A 42 -6.08 -6.54 6.60
N VAL A 43 -4.82 -6.41 6.99
CA VAL A 43 -3.75 -6.21 6.02
C VAL A 43 -2.92 -7.45 5.82
N GLU A 44 -2.35 -7.55 4.63
CA GLU A 44 -1.37 -8.56 4.31
C GLU A 44 -0.24 -7.84 3.61
N PHE A 45 1.00 -8.22 3.88
CA PHE A 45 2.16 -7.57 3.28
C PHE A 45 2.70 -8.43 2.16
N VAL A 46 2.93 -7.79 1.01
CA VAL A 46 3.57 -8.45 -0.12
C VAL A 46 4.89 -7.73 -0.34
N TYR A 47 5.98 -8.35 0.02
CA TYR A 47 7.29 -7.72 -0.04
C TYR A 47 7.82 -7.74 -1.46
N LEU A 48 8.31 -6.59 -1.89
CA LEU A 48 8.89 -6.41 -3.21
C LEU A 48 10.39 -6.20 -3.05
N GLU A 49 11.08 -6.05 -4.17
CA GLU A 49 12.49 -5.74 -4.11
C GLU A 49 12.69 -4.28 -3.72
N ASP A 50 13.92 -3.93 -3.43
CA ASP A 50 14.31 -2.54 -3.12
C ASP A 50 13.64 -1.98 -1.88
N ASP A 51 13.42 -2.85 -0.89
CA ASP A 51 12.87 -2.44 0.40
C ASP A 51 11.51 -1.77 0.29
N LEU A 52 10.70 -2.28 -0.63
CA LEU A 52 9.32 -1.83 -0.79
C LEU A 52 8.36 -2.93 -0.43
N VAL A 53 7.18 -2.54 0.00
CA VAL A 53 6.14 -3.50 0.34
C VAL A 53 4.79 -2.96 -0.10
N LEU A 54 3.96 -3.87 -0.61
CA LEU A 54 2.57 -3.54 -0.88
C LEU A 54 1.74 -4.03 0.29
N VAL A 55 0.89 -3.15 0.81
CA VAL A 55 -0.05 -3.49 1.86
C VAL A 55 -1.39 -3.69 1.18
N VAL A 56 -1.93 -4.89 1.27
CA VAL A 56 -3.17 -5.25 0.58
C VAL A 56 -4.20 -5.71 1.59
N ASN A 57 -5.46 -5.76 1.16
CA ASN A 57 -6.53 -6.26 2.02
C ASN A 57 -6.46 -7.79 2.03
N GLU A 58 -6.26 -8.35 3.21
CA GLU A 58 -6.08 -9.79 3.37
C GLU A 58 -7.29 -10.58 2.87
N GLU A 59 -8.47 -10.01 2.98
CA GLU A 59 -9.70 -10.66 2.59
C GLU A 59 -10.32 -10.09 1.33
N GLY A 60 -9.51 -9.42 0.51
CA GLY A 60 -10.03 -8.74 -0.65
C GLY A 60 -10.74 -9.64 -1.63
N LEU A 61 -10.20 -10.83 -1.88
CA LEU A 61 -10.83 -11.75 -2.81
C LEU A 61 -12.13 -12.30 -2.26
N ILE A 62 -12.13 -12.64 -0.97
CA ILE A 62 -13.33 -13.16 -0.31
C ILE A 62 -14.44 -12.11 -0.34
N ASN A 63 -14.07 -10.86 -0.16
CA ASN A 63 -15.03 -9.78 -0.11
C ASN A 63 -15.34 -9.18 -1.49
N ASN A 64 -14.84 -9.81 -2.53
CA ASN A 64 -15.11 -9.37 -3.90
C ASN A 64 -14.74 -7.92 -4.17
N LEU A 65 -13.62 -7.48 -3.62
CA LEU A 65 -13.16 -6.12 -3.90
C LEU A 65 -12.78 -5.98 -5.37
N PRO A 66 -12.91 -4.79 -5.93
CA PRO A 66 -12.63 -4.61 -7.35
C PRO A 66 -11.15 -4.79 -7.67
N HIS A 67 -10.89 -5.25 -8.87
CA HIS A 67 -9.54 -5.46 -9.38
C HIS A 67 -8.76 -4.16 -9.37
N ASN A 68 -7.50 -4.22 -8.94
CA ASN A 68 -6.62 -3.07 -8.94
C ASN A 68 -5.58 -3.28 -10.03
N GLU A 69 -5.77 -2.62 -11.14
CA GLU A 69 -4.95 -2.86 -12.31
C GLU A 69 -3.50 -2.44 -12.11
N ILE A 70 -3.28 -1.28 -11.50
CA ILE A 70 -1.92 -0.78 -11.32
C ILE A 70 -1.14 -1.69 -10.37
N ALA A 71 -1.76 -2.05 -9.24
CA ALA A 71 -1.08 -2.91 -8.28
C ALA A 71 -0.80 -4.29 -8.87
N THR A 72 -1.74 -4.79 -9.66
CA THR A 72 -1.56 -6.09 -10.31
C THR A 72 -0.37 -6.02 -11.28
N LYS A 73 -0.24 -4.93 -12.02
CA LYS A 73 0.88 -4.79 -12.93
C LYS A 73 2.20 -4.74 -12.21
N ILE A 74 2.25 -4.05 -11.07
CA ILE A 74 3.46 -4.01 -10.26
C ILE A 74 3.85 -5.42 -9.85
N LEU A 75 2.89 -6.20 -9.36
CA LEU A 75 3.18 -7.55 -8.94
C LEU A 75 3.44 -8.49 -10.10
N SER A 76 2.89 -8.18 -11.28
CA SER A 76 3.15 -9.02 -12.44
C SER A 76 4.61 -9.04 -12.80
N LEU A 77 5.28 -7.91 -12.60
CA LEU A 77 6.71 -7.85 -12.86
C LEU A 77 7.46 -8.77 -11.90
N GLU A 78 6.83 -9.11 -10.78
CA GLU A 78 7.43 -10.00 -9.80
C GLU A 78 6.91 -11.43 -9.94
N GLY A 79 6.10 -11.67 -10.94
CA GLY A 79 5.56 -13.02 -11.18
C GLY A 79 4.37 -13.37 -10.32
N LYS A 80 3.68 -12.39 -9.80
CA LYS A 80 2.52 -12.64 -8.95
C LYS A 80 1.22 -12.40 -9.70
N ALA A 81 0.13 -12.73 -9.03
CA ALA A 81 -1.15 -12.65 -9.68
C ALA A 81 -2.00 -11.51 -9.18
N ASN A 82 -3.18 -11.56 -9.37
CA ASN A 82 -4.29 -10.63 -9.23
C ASN A 82 -4.40 -9.93 -7.89
N ILE A 83 -4.41 -8.63 -7.87
CA ILE A 83 -4.56 -7.82 -6.67
C ILE A 83 -5.88 -7.07 -6.76
N VAL A 84 -6.61 -7.03 -5.67
CA VAL A 84 -7.90 -6.37 -5.61
C VAL A 84 -7.94 -5.37 -4.48
N GLY A 85 -8.80 -4.36 -4.60
CA GLY A 85 -8.98 -3.33 -3.58
C GLY A 85 -7.92 -2.26 -3.66
N ASP A 86 -8.01 -1.32 -2.74
CA ASP A 86 -7.04 -0.23 -2.65
C ASP A 86 -5.77 -0.77 -2.00
N VAL A 87 -4.62 -0.34 -2.48
CA VAL A 87 -3.34 -0.92 -2.09
C VAL A 87 -2.35 0.19 -1.76
N LEU A 88 -1.63 0.04 -0.67
CA LEU A 88 -0.64 1.02 -0.25
C LEU A 88 0.76 0.52 -0.54
N LEU A 89 1.56 1.33 -1.21
CA LEU A 89 2.96 1.02 -1.47
C LEU A 89 3.81 1.88 -0.54
N ILE A 90 4.62 1.27 0.29
CA ILE A 90 5.49 2.01 1.21
C ILE A 90 6.83 1.33 1.31
N GLY A 91 7.80 2.07 1.82
CA GLY A 91 9.10 1.49 2.13
C GLY A 91 9.02 0.65 3.39
N THR A 92 9.76 -0.44 3.43
CA THR A 92 9.74 -1.32 4.59
C THR A 92 10.26 -0.62 5.84
N ASN A 93 11.10 0.41 5.67
CA ASN A 93 11.62 1.14 6.81
C ASN A 93 10.55 1.94 7.54
N PHE A 94 9.38 2.13 6.93
CA PHE A 94 8.29 2.84 7.59
C PHE A 94 7.39 1.89 8.39
N ILE A 95 7.62 0.59 8.33
CA ILE A 95 6.85 -0.35 9.12
C ILE A 95 7.64 -0.67 10.37
N LYS A 96 6.99 -0.53 11.51
CA LYS A 96 7.68 -0.71 12.75
C LYS A 96 7.84 -2.14 13.16
#